data_d31bd9731233a95f202dacdcf4d31c9f
#
_entry.id   d31bd9731233a95f202dacdcf4d31c9f
#
_cell.length_a   1.000
_cell.length_b   1.000
_cell.length_c   1.000
_cell.angle_alpha   90.00
_cell.angle_beta   90.00
_cell.angle_gamma   90.00
#
_symmetry.space_group_name_H-M   'P 1'
#
loop_
_entity.id
_entity.type
_entity.pdbx_description
1 polymer ?
#
loop_
_entity_poly.entity_id
_entity_poly.type
_entity_poly.pdbx_seq_one_letter_code
_entity_poly.pdbx_strand_id
1 'polypeptide(L)'
;MSTFTATDVPVSRRSTGLRIVLWLLTILVLSAAAVIAYAYFVARAALPQLDGTLQVKDLSAPVKVTRDAHGVPAIEAATLADLFFAQGYVTAQDRLWQMDVMRRFGAGELSEILGADTLKIDREQRILG
;
A
#
# COMPACT_ATOMS: atom_id res chain seq x y z
N MET A 1 -30.30 -8.40 77.14
CA MET A 1 -30.41 -9.29 75.96
C MET A 1 -30.45 -8.36 74.76
N SER A 2 -29.25 -7.99 74.18
CA SER A 2 -29.14 -7.03 73.11
C SER A 2 -29.04 -7.79 71.77
N THR A 3 -30.04 -7.63 70.93
CA THR A 3 -30.12 -8.16 69.56
C THR A 3 -29.23 -7.34 68.65
N PHE A 4 -28.22 -7.99 68.06
CA PHE A 4 -27.32 -7.43 67.06
C PHE A 4 -27.98 -7.54 65.71
N THR A 5 -28.43 -6.44 65.10
CA THR A 5 -28.96 -6.37 63.75
C THR A 5 -27.78 -6.20 62.78
N ALA A 6 -27.47 -7.23 62.02
CA ALA A 6 -26.52 -7.17 60.92
C ALA A 6 -27.08 -6.26 59.81
N THR A 7 -26.45 -5.15 59.53
CA THR A 7 -26.75 -4.25 58.40
C THR A 7 -26.29 -4.92 57.14
N ASP A 8 -27.20 -5.33 56.28
CA ASP A 8 -26.95 -5.80 54.93
C ASP A 8 -26.33 -4.65 54.12
N VAL A 9 -25.03 -4.74 53.83
CA VAL A 9 -24.33 -3.86 52.89
C VAL A 9 -24.73 -4.28 51.47
N PRO A 10 -25.39 -3.42 50.67
CA PRO A 10 -25.76 -3.78 49.32
C PRO A 10 -24.51 -3.97 48.46
N VAL A 11 -24.24 -5.19 48.06
CA VAL A 11 -23.20 -5.50 47.04
C VAL A 11 -23.71 -4.93 45.74
N SER A 12 -23.09 -3.82 45.31
CA SER A 12 -23.35 -3.20 44.00
C SER A 12 -23.09 -4.23 42.90
N ARG A 13 -24.13 -4.84 42.38
CA ARG A 13 -24.08 -5.64 41.13
C ARG A 13 -23.77 -4.68 40.01
N ARG A 14 -22.49 -4.53 39.65
CA ARG A 14 -22.12 -3.93 38.36
C ARG A 14 -22.94 -4.63 37.28
N SER A 15 -23.84 -3.89 36.64
CA SER A 15 -24.84 -4.43 35.74
C SER A 15 -24.12 -5.25 34.64
N THR A 16 -24.59 -6.48 34.41
CA THR A 16 -24.09 -7.38 33.36
C THR A 16 -24.06 -6.67 32.01
N GLY A 17 -25.02 -5.74 31.77
CA GLY A 17 -25.09 -4.88 30.62
C GLY A 17 -23.83 -4.00 30.41
N LEU A 18 -23.31 -3.37 31.49
CA LEU A 18 -22.10 -2.55 31.37
C LEU A 18 -20.86 -3.40 30.97
N ARG A 19 -20.77 -4.62 31.51
CA ARG A 19 -19.66 -5.54 31.10
C ARG A 19 -19.76 -5.94 29.66
N ILE A 20 -20.96 -6.25 29.15
CA ILE A 20 -21.18 -6.60 27.74
C ILE A 20 -20.79 -5.41 26.84
N VAL A 21 -21.22 -4.19 27.18
CA VAL A 21 -20.88 -2.99 26.42
C VAL A 21 -19.37 -2.78 26.40
N LEU A 22 -18.69 -2.94 27.54
CA LEU A 22 -17.22 -2.81 27.61
C LEU A 22 -16.53 -3.87 26.76
N TRP A 23 -16.99 -5.12 26.77
CA TRP A 23 -16.44 -6.18 25.91
C TRP A 23 -16.65 -5.88 24.42
N LEU A 24 -17.83 -5.41 24.04
CA LEU A 24 -18.12 -5.04 22.64
C LEU A 24 -17.23 -3.87 22.19
N LEU A 25 -17.05 -2.85 23.03
CA LEU A 25 -16.14 -1.74 22.74
C LEU A 25 -14.69 -2.22 22.61
N THR A 26 -14.24 -3.12 23.47
CA THR A 26 -12.89 -3.69 23.40
C THR A 26 -12.69 -4.45 22.09
N ILE A 27 -13.65 -5.30 21.71
CA ILE A 27 -13.59 -6.05 20.44
C ILE A 27 -13.59 -5.09 19.25
N LEU A 28 -14.42 -4.04 19.28
CA LEU A 28 -14.46 -3.03 18.22
C LEU A 28 -13.12 -2.30 18.08
N VAL A 29 -12.51 -1.89 19.19
CA VAL A 29 -11.20 -1.20 19.17
C VAL A 29 -10.11 -2.14 18.66
N LEU A 30 -10.09 -3.39 19.13
CA LEU A 30 -9.11 -4.38 18.67
C LEU A 30 -9.25 -4.70 17.19
N SER A 31 -10.50 -4.84 16.69
CA SER A 31 -10.73 -5.08 15.25
C SER A 31 -10.31 -3.88 14.40
N ALA A 32 -10.63 -2.66 14.84
CA ALA A 32 -10.17 -1.45 14.16
C ALA A 32 -8.64 -1.35 14.13
N ALA A 33 -7.96 -1.62 15.25
CA ALA A 33 -6.51 -1.64 15.33
C ALA A 33 -5.90 -2.70 14.40
N ALA A 34 -6.50 -3.89 14.33
CA ALA A 34 -6.05 -4.97 13.43
C ALA A 34 -6.19 -4.57 11.95
N VAL A 35 -7.30 -3.93 11.56
CA VAL A 35 -7.51 -3.43 10.19
C VAL A 35 -6.48 -2.35 9.84
N ILE A 36 -6.23 -1.41 10.74
CA ILE A 36 -5.23 -0.34 10.54
C ILE A 36 -3.83 -0.94 10.40
N ALA A 37 -3.46 -1.89 11.28
CA ALA A 37 -2.19 -2.57 11.21
C ALA A 37 -2.03 -3.34 9.89
N TYR A 38 -3.05 -4.09 9.48
CA TYR A 38 -3.07 -4.80 8.21
C TYR A 38 -2.88 -3.85 7.02
N ALA A 39 -3.65 -2.75 6.96
CA ALA A 39 -3.53 -1.74 5.93
C ALA A 39 -2.13 -1.11 5.90
N TYR A 40 -1.55 -0.82 7.06
CA TYR A 40 -0.19 -0.31 7.19
C TYR A 40 0.86 -1.30 6.63
N PHE A 41 0.76 -2.58 6.98
CA PHE A 41 1.70 -3.60 6.48
C PHE A 41 1.57 -3.81 4.96
N VAL A 42 0.34 -3.84 4.43
CA VAL A 42 0.10 -3.95 2.98
C VAL A 42 0.65 -2.73 2.25
N ALA A 43 0.38 -1.53 2.74
CA ALA A 43 0.90 -0.31 2.14
C ALA A 43 2.44 -0.27 2.17
N ARG A 44 3.04 -0.66 3.30
CA ARG A 44 4.50 -0.70 3.43
C ARG A 44 5.15 -1.77 2.54
N ALA A 45 4.51 -2.93 2.35
CA ALA A 45 4.99 -3.98 1.45
C ALA A 45 4.92 -3.59 -0.04
N ALA A 46 4.02 -2.65 -0.39
CA ALA A 46 3.90 -2.12 -1.74
C ALA A 46 4.94 -1.05 -2.09
N LEU A 47 5.68 -0.52 -1.08
CA LEU A 47 6.73 0.47 -1.33
C LEU A 47 7.93 -0.18 -2.01
N PRO A 48 8.52 0.45 -3.04
CA PRO A 48 9.72 -0.05 -3.69
C PRO A 48 10.92 -0.02 -2.73
N GLN A 49 11.82 -0.98 -2.91
CA GLN A 49 13.10 -0.98 -2.20
C GLN A 49 14.02 0.05 -2.85
N LEU A 50 14.28 1.16 -2.16
CA LEU A 50 15.13 2.26 -2.66
C LEU A 50 16.59 2.11 -2.21
N ASP A 51 16.83 1.41 -1.10
CA ASP A 51 18.15 1.22 -0.52
C ASP A 51 18.58 -0.25 -0.57
N GLY A 52 19.89 -0.47 -0.68
CA GLY A 52 20.48 -1.81 -0.67
C GLY A 52 20.88 -2.30 -2.06
N THR A 53 21.08 -3.61 -2.18
CA THR A 53 21.50 -4.26 -3.42
C THR A 53 20.41 -5.18 -3.94
N LEU A 54 20.03 -4.99 -5.19
CA LEU A 54 19.09 -5.85 -5.90
C LEU A 54 19.85 -6.70 -6.91
N GLN A 55 19.56 -8.01 -6.95
CA GLN A 55 20.12 -8.89 -7.97
C GLN A 55 19.14 -8.99 -9.15
N VAL A 56 19.60 -8.59 -10.31
CA VAL A 56 18.85 -8.62 -11.56
C VAL A 56 19.61 -9.47 -12.57
N LYS A 57 18.92 -10.36 -13.30
CA LYS A 57 19.56 -11.35 -14.19
C LYS A 57 20.06 -10.78 -15.51
N ASP A 58 19.50 -9.67 -15.97
CA ASP A 58 19.69 -9.15 -17.33
C ASP A 58 20.77 -8.04 -17.42
N LEU A 59 21.50 -7.79 -16.34
CA LEU A 59 22.61 -6.83 -16.33
C LEU A 59 23.93 -7.52 -16.67
N SER A 60 24.72 -6.90 -17.53
CA SER A 60 26.08 -7.36 -17.89
C SER A 60 27.12 -6.98 -16.84
N ALA A 61 26.90 -5.88 -16.11
CA ALA A 61 27.76 -5.38 -15.05
C ALA A 61 26.94 -4.70 -13.94
N PRO A 62 27.53 -4.51 -12.74
CA PRO A 62 26.85 -3.78 -11.66
C PRO A 62 26.52 -2.35 -12.06
N VAL A 63 25.29 -1.95 -11.77
CA VAL A 63 24.81 -0.57 -11.97
C VAL A 63 24.63 0.08 -10.61
N LYS A 64 25.08 1.31 -10.48
CA LYS A 64 24.92 2.12 -9.28
C LYS A 64 23.85 3.17 -9.49
N VAL A 65 22.87 3.19 -8.61
CA VAL A 65 21.81 4.21 -8.57
C VAL A 65 21.94 4.99 -7.28
N THR A 66 22.07 6.30 -7.38
CA THR A 66 22.08 7.21 -6.23
C THR A 66 20.94 8.21 -6.37
N ARG A 67 20.32 8.59 -5.25
CA ARG A 67 19.26 9.60 -5.25
C ARG A 67 19.70 10.82 -4.44
N ASP A 68 19.42 12.00 -4.97
CA ASP A 68 19.69 13.25 -4.26
C ASP A 68 18.64 13.54 -3.18
N ALA A 69 18.77 14.68 -2.48
CA ALA A 69 17.84 15.12 -1.45
C ALA A 69 16.41 15.37 -1.97
N HIS A 70 16.22 15.52 -3.28
CA HIS A 70 14.91 15.68 -3.94
C HIS A 70 14.38 14.37 -4.52
N GLY A 71 15.12 13.26 -4.32
CA GLY A 71 14.75 11.95 -4.85
C GLY A 71 15.10 11.75 -6.34
N VAL A 72 15.82 12.68 -6.98
CA VAL A 72 16.22 12.55 -8.37
C VAL A 72 17.30 11.47 -8.51
N PRO A 73 17.07 10.43 -9.34
CA PRO A 73 18.03 9.34 -9.50
C PRO A 73 19.17 9.73 -10.45
N ALA A 74 20.40 9.46 -10.04
CA ALA A 74 21.58 9.43 -10.90
C ALA A 74 22.01 7.97 -11.10
N ILE A 75 22.22 7.56 -12.35
CA ILE A 75 22.49 6.17 -12.74
C ILE A 75 23.87 6.11 -13.37
N GLU A 76 24.74 5.26 -12.83
CA GLU A 76 26.07 4.97 -13.34
C GLU A 76 26.12 3.51 -13.82
N ALA A 77 26.38 3.27 -15.09
CA ALA A 77 26.46 1.96 -15.71
C ALA A 77 27.67 1.84 -16.65
N ALA A 78 28.18 0.63 -16.83
CA ALA A 78 29.31 0.34 -17.71
C ALA A 78 28.92 0.33 -19.19
N THR A 79 27.66 -0.02 -19.52
CA THR A 79 27.15 -0.10 -20.87
C THR A 79 25.85 0.68 -21.04
N LEU A 80 25.56 1.09 -22.29
CA LEU A 80 24.28 1.75 -22.61
C LEU A 80 23.07 0.82 -22.37
N ALA A 81 23.23 -0.49 -22.62
CA ALA A 81 22.17 -1.44 -22.39
C ALA A 81 21.79 -1.52 -20.90
N ASP A 82 22.80 -1.64 -20.02
CA ASP A 82 22.59 -1.64 -18.57
C ASP A 82 22.04 -0.30 -18.08
N LEU A 83 22.48 0.83 -18.70
CA LEU A 83 21.97 2.16 -18.36
C LEU A 83 20.46 2.27 -18.66
N PHE A 84 20.02 1.89 -19.86
CA PHE A 84 18.62 1.94 -20.24
C PHE A 84 17.76 0.97 -19.45
N PHE A 85 18.29 -0.22 -19.15
CA PHE A 85 17.60 -1.16 -18.27
C PHE A 85 17.36 -0.55 -16.88
N ALA A 86 18.41 0.00 -16.26
CA ALA A 86 18.33 0.61 -14.95
C ALA A 86 17.42 1.85 -14.94
N GLN A 87 17.45 2.66 -16.00
CA GLN A 87 16.55 3.81 -16.17
C GLN A 87 15.08 3.36 -16.20
N GLY A 88 14.77 2.32 -16.97
CA GLY A 88 13.42 1.74 -17.02
C GLY A 88 12.97 1.21 -15.67
N TYR A 89 13.86 0.49 -14.98
CA TYR A 89 13.59 -0.05 -13.65
C TYR A 89 13.30 1.05 -12.62
N VAL A 90 14.16 2.07 -12.54
CA VAL A 90 14.00 3.21 -11.61
C VAL A 90 12.74 4.01 -11.94
N THR A 91 12.44 4.21 -13.23
CA THR A 91 11.20 4.87 -13.64
C THR A 91 9.98 4.07 -13.22
N ALA A 92 10.03 2.74 -13.33
CA ALA A 92 8.94 1.87 -12.88
C ALA A 92 8.77 1.92 -11.36
N GLN A 93 9.86 1.98 -10.58
CA GLN A 93 9.76 2.17 -9.12
C GLN A 93 8.99 3.43 -8.74
N ASP A 94 9.22 4.52 -9.48
CA ASP A 94 8.65 5.84 -9.14
C ASP A 94 7.29 6.08 -9.79
N ARG A 95 7.01 5.49 -10.97
CA ARG A 95 5.90 5.87 -11.85
C ARG A 95 5.21 4.69 -12.55
N LEU A 96 5.17 3.50 -11.94
CA LEU A 96 4.61 2.30 -12.56
C LEU A 96 3.17 2.52 -13.05
N TRP A 97 2.35 3.19 -12.25
CA TRP A 97 0.97 3.49 -12.62
C TRP A 97 0.88 4.37 -13.87
N GLN A 98 1.67 5.44 -13.95
CA GLN A 98 1.67 6.31 -15.14
C GLN A 98 2.16 5.56 -16.38
N MET A 99 3.17 4.68 -16.24
CA MET A 99 3.66 3.86 -17.34
C MET A 99 2.58 2.90 -17.83
N ASP A 100 1.86 2.22 -16.93
CA ASP A 100 0.78 1.30 -17.32
C ASP A 100 -0.40 2.04 -17.97
N VAL A 101 -0.80 3.19 -17.42
CA VAL A 101 -1.84 4.03 -18.04
C VAL A 101 -1.46 4.46 -19.45
N MET A 102 -0.20 4.91 -19.67
CA MET A 102 0.26 5.31 -21.00
C MET A 102 0.35 4.14 -21.97
N ARG A 103 0.80 2.95 -21.52
CA ARG A 103 0.79 1.73 -22.32
C ARG A 103 -0.64 1.38 -22.75
N ARG A 104 -1.58 1.39 -21.82
CA ARG A 104 -3.01 1.11 -22.09
C ARG A 104 -3.65 2.16 -22.97
N PHE A 105 -3.29 3.43 -22.79
CA PHE A 105 -3.75 4.50 -23.68
C PHE A 105 -3.33 4.21 -25.13
N GLY A 106 -2.05 3.93 -25.37
CA GLY A 106 -1.56 3.61 -26.72
C GLY A 106 -2.18 2.33 -27.30
N ALA A 107 -2.47 1.32 -26.47
CA ALA A 107 -3.10 0.08 -26.87
C ALA A 107 -4.64 0.18 -27.04
N GLY A 108 -5.27 1.28 -26.63
CA GLY A 108 -6.73 1.41 -26.60
C GLY A 108 -7.39 0.49 -25.56
N GLU A 109 -6.82 0.39 -24.38
CA GLU A 109 -7.20 -0.50 -23.27
C GLU A 109 -7.52 0.27 -21.96
N LEU A 110 -7.70 1.58 -22.01
CA LEU A 110 -7.98 2.39 -20.82
C LEU A 110 -9.27 1.99 -20.11
N SER A 111 -10.29 1.58 -20.88
CA SER A 111 -11.59 1.19 -20.34
C SER A 111 -11.54 -0.01 -19.41
N GLU A 112 -10.51 -0.84 -19.49
CA GLU A 112 -10.31 -1.98 -18.57
C GLU A 112 -10.07 -1.52 -17.11
N ILE A 113 -9.48 -0.34 -16.92
CA ILE A 113 -9.13 0.20 -15.61
C ILE A 113 -9.93 1.43 -15.21
N LEU A 114 -10.34 2.27 -16.17
CA LEU A 114 -11.06 3.53 -15.92
C LEU A 114 -12.56 3.44 -16.22
N GLY A 115 -13.01 2.31 -16.78
CA GLY A 115 -14.44 2.07 -17.04
C GLY A 115 -14.94 2.60 -18.39
N ALA A 116 -16.25 2.53 -18.58
CA ALA A 116 -16.91 2.75 -19.86
C ALA A 116 -16.73 4.15 -20.45
N ASP A 117 -16.47 5.15 -19.63
CA ASP A 117 -16.32 6.55 -20.07
C ASP A 117 -15.12 6.75 -21.00
N THR A 118 -14.12 5.85 -20.95
CA THR A 118 -12.93 5.89 -21.80
C THR A 118 -13.03 5.05 -23.07
N LEU A 119 -14.14 4.34 -23.30
CA LEU A 119 -14.34 3.49 -24.50
C LEU A 119 -14.20 4.25 -25.83
N LYS A 120 -14.59 5.53 -25.85
CA LYS A 120 -14.43 6.35 -27.06
C LYS A 120 -12.95 6.55 -27.38
N ILE A 121 -12.15 6.85 -26.36
CA ILE A 121 -10.70 7.03 -26.49
C ILE A 121 -10.04 5.73 -26.97
N ASP A 122 -10.41 4.59 -26.39
CA ASP A 122 -9.87 3.28 -26.78
C ASP A 122 -10.16 2.94 -28.24
N ARG A 123 -11.37 3.24 -28.71
CA ARG A 123 -11.73 3.04 -30.12
C ARG A 123 -10.91 3.92 -31.07
N GLU A 124 -10.72 5.20 -30.70
CA GLU A 124 -9.91 6.14 -31.48
C GLU A 124 -8.47 5.67 -31.57
N GLN A 125 -7.86 5.24 -30.45
CA GLN A 125 -6.48 4.73 -30.43
C GLN A 125 -6.31 3.46 -31.27
N ARG A 126 -7.25 2.52 -31.22
CA ARG A 126 -7.21 1.29 -32.04
C ARG A 126 -7.37 1.53 -33.54
N ILE A 127 -7.93 2.67 -33.94
CA ILE A 127 -8.02 3.06 -35.36
C ILE A 127 -6.72 3.70 -35.84
N LEU A 128 -6.03 4.41 -34.94
CA LEU A 128 -4.76 5.09 -35.28
C LEU A 128 -3.57 4.15 -35.34
N GLY A 129 -3.65 2.94 -34.76
CA GLY A 129 -2.64 1.89 -34.85
C GLY A 129 -1.82 1.65 -33.68
#